data_1e1d3563ea2ececef9cb91a3f52fc71e
#
_entry.id   1e1d3563ea2ececef9cb91a3f52fc71e
#
_cell.length_a   1.000
_cell.length_b   1.000
_cell.length_c   1.000
_cell.angle_alpha   90.00
_cell.angle_beta   90.00
_cell.angle_gamma   90.00
#
_symmetry.space_group_name_H-M   'P 1'
#
loop_
_entity.id
_entity.type
_entity.pdbx_description
1 polymer ?
#
loop_
_entity_poly.entity_id
_entity_poly.type
_entity_poly.pdbx_seq_one_letter_code
_entity_poly.pdbx_strand_id
1 'polypeptide(L)'
;SLCGKYKRMKHRGVTCDKCGVEVTTKDVRRERMGHIELAAPCSHVWFFKGLPSRIGYLLDLALRDLERILYFEAYVVLDPGEAPLKEREVIAEDRYRQLQQEYPGKFKAMMGAEAIRELLKRVKIEELCEDLRAKMKVELSQQKKLKYAKRLKVAEAFRRSGNHPEWMILEVIPVIPPELRPLV
;
A
#
# COMPACT_ATOMS: atom_id res chain seq x y z
N SER A 1 22.34 -22.82 -23.91
CA SER A 1 20.87 -22.87 -23.85
C SER A 1 20.40 -24.20 -23.24
N LEU A 2 19.15 -24.22 -22.74
CA LEU A 2 18.57 -25.45 -22.13
C LEU A 2 18.53 -26.63 -23.07
N CYS A 3 18.17 -26.43 -24.34
CA CYS A 3 18.08 -27.49 -25.36
C CYS A 3 19.43 -27.97 -25.93
N GLY A 4 20.54 -27.32 -25.56
CA GLY A 4 21.89 -27.63 -25.99
C GLY A 4 22.30 -27.10 -27.38
N LYS A 5 21.44 -26.32 -28.08
CA LYS A 5 21.77 -25.72 -29.37
C LYS A 5 22.97 -24.75 -29.25
N TYR A 6 23.02 -23.98 -28.18
CA TYR A 6 24.11 -23.04 -27.86
C TYR A 6 24.79 -23.48 -26.56
N LYS A 7 26.07 -23.85 -26.59
CA LYS A 7 26.78 -24.47 -25.46
C LYS A 7 28.00 -23.72 -24.94
N ARG A 8 28.44 -22.65 -25.57
CA ARG A 8 29.70 -21.97 -25.22
C ARG A 8 29.53 -20.46 -25.14
N MET A 9 30.49 -19.80 -24.46
CA MET A 9 30.54 -18.36 -24.23
C MET A 9 30.54 -17.50 -25.50
N LYS A 10 30.96 -18.06 -26.65
CA LYS A 10 30.88 -17.36 -27.95
C LYS A 10 29.46 -16.95 -28.35
N HIS A 11 28.45 -17.61 -27.75
CA HIS A 11 27.04 -17.32 -27.99
C HIS A 11 26.41 -16.45 -26.90
N ARG A 12 27.21 -15.85 -26.00
CA ARG A 12 26.72 -15.01 -24.90
C ARG A 12 25.83 -13.89 -25.42
N GLY A 13 24.68 -13.70 -24.77
CA GLY A 13 23.68 -12.69 -25.12
C GLY A 13 22.67 -13.15 -26.18
N VAL A 14 22.84 -14.35 -26.78
CA VAL A 14 21.91 -14.89 -27.77
C VAL A 14 20.73 -15.55 -27.04
N THR A 15 19.51 -15.17 -27.41
CA THR A 15 18.31 -15.89 -26.99
C THR A 15 18.05 -17.04 -27.92
N CYS A 16 17.97 -18.25 -27.38
CA CYS A 16 17.77 -19.45 -28.20
C CYS A 16 16.36 -19.48 -28.81
N ASP A 17 16.29 -19.54 -30.12
CA ASP A 17 15.05 -19.65 -30.89
C ASP A 17 14.26 -20.94 -30.63
N LYS A 18 14.94 -22.02 -30.18
CA LYS A 18 14.30 -23.33 -29.90
C LYS A 18 13.72 -23.40 -28.48
N CYS A 19 14.40 -22.88 -27.45
CA CYS A 19 13.98 -23.04 -26.05
C CYS A 19 13.75 -21.73 -25.33
N GLY A 20 13.96 -20.57 -25.97
CA GLY A 20 13.72 -19.25 -25.40
C GLY A 20 14.72 -18.80 -24.31
N VAL A 21 15.70 -19.65 -23.99
CA VAL A 21 16.69 -19.34 -22.92
C VAL A 21 17.81 -18.47 -23.46
N GLU A 22 18.13 -17.39 -22.75
CA GLU A 22 19.29 -16.54 -23.02
C GLU A 22 20.58 -17.25 -22.59
N VAL A 23 21.59 -17.22 -23.44
CA VAL A 23 22.94 -17.75 -23.14
C VAL A 23 23.69 -16.70 -22.32
N THR A 24 23.84 -16.96 -21.03
CA THR A 24 24.49 -16.06 -20.08
C THR A 24 25.20 -16.84 -18.98
N THR A 25 25.82 -16.15 -18.04
CA THR A 25 26.45 -16.78 -16.87
C THR A 25 25.40 -17.27 -15.89
N LYS A 26 25.77 -18.29 -15.07
CA LYS A 26 24.88 -18.82 -14.03
C LYS A 26 24.54 -17.81 -12.94
N ASP A 27 25.34 -16.79 -12.77
CA ASP A 27 25.20 -15.77 -11.71
C ASP A 27 23.90 -14.97 -11.84
N VAL A 28 23.36 -14.85 -13.07
CA VAL A 28 22.06 -14.17 -13.30
C VAL A 28 20.92 -14.84 -12.54
N ARG A 29 21.03 -16.12 -12.21
CA ARG A 29 20.03 -16.83 -11.39
C ARG A 29 20.01 -16.35 -9.93
N ARG A 30 21.06 -15.64 -9.48
CA ARG A 30 21.15 -15.00 -8.16
C ARG A 30 20.84 -13.51 -8.19
N GLU A 31 20.94 -12.88 -9.34
CA GLU A 31 20.88 -11.43 -9.50
C GLU A 31 19.57 -10.93 -10.10
N ARG A 32 19.02 -11.67 -11.07
CA ARG A 32 17.81 -11.24 -11.78
C ARG A 32 16.55 -11.53 -10.96
N MET A 33 15.83 -10.46 -10.66
CA MET A 33 14.52 -10.54 -10.04
C MET A 33 13.41 -10.63 -11.10
N GLY A 34 12.34 -11.33 -10.76
CA GLY A 34 11.09 -11.28 -11.48
C GLY A 34 10.07 -10.37 -10.78
N HIS A 35 8.88 -10.29 -11.33
CA HIS A 35 7.75 -9.62 -10.71
C HIS A 35 6.43 -10.27 -11.11
N ILE A 36 5.41 -10.03 -10.30
CA ILE A 36 4.03 -10.45 -10.57
C ILE A 36 3.17 -9.19 -10.58
N GLU A 37 2.55 -8.89 -11.70
CA GLU A 37 1.56 -7.83 -11.80
C GLU A 37 0.24 -8.32 -11.21
N LEU A 38 -0.28 -7.58 -10.21
CA LEU A 38 -1.52 -7.93 -9.53
C LEU A 38 -2.72 -7.45 -10.33
N ALA A 39 -3.80 -8.25 -10.34
CA ALA A 39 -5.08 -7.87 -10.94
C ALA A 39 -5.76 -6.73 -10.16
N ALA A 40 -5.49 -6.62 -8.85
CA ALA A 40 -5.97 -5.55 -7.98
C ALA A 40 -4.89 -5.18 -6.96
N PRO A 41 -4.86 -3.93 -6.46
CA PRO A 41 -3.92 -3.52 -5.44
C PRO A 41 -4.02 -4.35 -4.16
N CYS A 42 -2.90 -4.56 -3.48
CA CYS A 42 -2.81 -5.29 -2.22
C CYS A 42 -2.03 -4.49 -1.18
N SER A 43 -2.51 -4.45 0.04
CA SER A 43 -1.81 -3.79 1.14
C SER A 43 -0.64 -4.62 1.64
N HIS A 44 0.53 -4.00 1.80
CA HIS A 44 1.69 -4.65 2.37
C HIS A 44 1.48 -4.91 3.86
N VAL A 45 1.55 -6.17 4.29
CA VAL A 45 1.24 -6.61 5.66
C VAL A 45 2.11 -5.93 6.74
N TRP A 46 3.37 -5.64 6.44
CA TRP A 46 4.26 -4.96 7.40
C TRP A 46 3.82 -3.54 7.74
N PHE A 47 3.16 -2.86 6.82
CA PHE A 47 2.68 -1.49 7.03
C PHE A 47 1.23 -1.43 7.48
N PHE A 48 0.51 -2.53 7.31
CA PHE A 48 -0.87 -2.70 7.74
C PHE A 48 -0.96 -3.30 9.15
N LYS A 49 -0.46 -4.53 9.36
CA LYS A 49 -0.52 -5.27 10.65
C LYS A 49 0.69 -5.06 11.55
N GLY A 50 1.75 -4.43 11.07
CA GLY A 50 2.89 -4.06 11.90
C GLY A 50 2.46 -3.15 13.06
N LEU A 51 3.13 -3.26 14.20
CA LEU A 51 2.89 -2.37 15.35
C LEU A 51 4.06 -1.38 15.47
N PRO A 52 3.80 -0.09 15.27
CA PRO A 52 2.52 0.55 14.93
C PRO A 52 2.13 0.36 13.47
N SER A 53 0.81 0.32 13.19
CA SER A 53 0.32 0.36 11.81
C SER A 53 0.65 1.71 11.17
N ARG A 54 1.58 1.72 10.20
CA ARG A 54 1.97 2.95 9.52
C ARG A 54 0.83 3.55 8.71
N ILE A 55 0.07 2.72 8.02
CA ILE A 55 -1.13 3.13 7.27
C ILE A 55 -2.16 3.72 8.22
N GLY A 56 -2.47 3.01 9.33
CA GLY A 56 -3.44 3.48 10.32
C GLY A 56 -3.05 4.81 10.95
N TYR A 57 -1.77 5.01 11.24
CA TYR A 57 -1.29 6.26 11.85
C TYR A 57 -1.31 7.46 10.87
N LEU A 58 -0.96 7.26 9.60
CA LEU A 58 -1.06 8.33 8.61
C LEU A 58 -2.50 8.73 8.36
N LEU A 59 -3.40 7.77 8.22
CA LEU A 59 -4.81 8.00 7.91
C LEU A 59 -5.67 8.32 9.14
N ASP A 60 -5.13 8.17 10.35
CA ASP A 60 -5.89 8.24 11.61
C ASP A 60 -7.06 7.24 11.65
N LEU A 61 -6.81 6.04 11.16
CA LEU A 61 -7.76 4.92 11.19
C LEU A 61 -7.33 3.90 12.25
N ALA A 62 -8.30 3.39 12.99
CA ALA A 62 -8.07 2.26 13.90
C ALA A 62 -7.75 1.00 13.09
N LEU A 63 -6.90 0.12 13.64
CA LEU A 63 -6.51 -1.12 12.96
C LEU A 63 -7.72 -1.97 12.56
N ARG A 64 -8.71 -2.08 13.46
CA ARG A 64 -9.96 -2.81 13.20
C ARG A 64 -10.73 -2.26 12.00
N ASP A 65 -10.81 -0.94 11.87
CA ASP A 65 -11.52 -0.30 10.76
C ASP A 65 -10.74 -0.49 9.46
N LEU A 66 -9.42 -0.37 9.52
CA LEU A 66 -8.54 -0.63 8.39
C LEU A 66 -8.67 -2.09 7.90
N GLU A 67 -8.75 -3.06 8.82
CA GLU A 67 -9.01 -4.46 8.49
C GLU A 67 -10.34 -4.63 7.76
N ARG A 68 -11.41 -4.07 8.29
CA ARG A 68 -12.74 -4.15 7.68
C ARG A 68 -12.76 -3.58 6.26
N ILE A 69 -12.06 -2.49 6.02
CA ILE A 69 -11.96 -1.88 4.69
C ILE A 69 -11.18 -2.81 3.74
N LEU A 70 -10.02 -3.27 4.15
CA LEU A 70 -9.12 -4.08 3.32
C LEU A 70 -9.69 -5.47 3.00
N TYR A 71 -10.49 -6.05 3.90
CA TYR A 71 -11.14 -7.35 3.70
C TYR A 71 -12.56 -7.25 3.13
N PHE A 72 -12.95 -6.09 2.59
CA PHE A 72 -14.24 -5.86 1.94
C PHE A 72 -15.46 -6.05 2.85
N GLU A 73 -15.32 -5.75 4.14
CA GLU A 73 -16.40 -5.80 5.13
C GLU A 73 -17.05 -4.43 5.37
N ALA A 74 -16.39 -3.34 4.99
CA ALA A 74 -16.88 -1.98 5.18
C ALA A 74 -16.35 -1.04 4.10
N TYR A 75 -17.08 0.02 3.85
CA TYR A 75 -16.68 1.13 3.00
C TYR A 75 -15.95 2.20 3.80
N VAL A 76 -15.03 2.90 3.16
CA VAL A 76 -14.45 4.14 3.66
C VAL A 76 -14.87 5.30 2.74
N VAL A 77 -15.29 6.39 3.34
CA VAL A 77 -15.71 7.59 2.61
C VAL A 77 -14.49 8.32 2.09
N LEU A 78 -14.40 8.44 0.76
CA LEU A 78 -13.37 9.21 0.07
C LEU A 78 -13.77 10.67 -0.12
N ASP A 79 -15.03 10.90 -0.42
CA ASP A 79 -15.62 12.22 -0.59
C ASP A 79 -17.05 12.20 -0.05
N PRO A 80 -17.36 12.94 1.01
CA PRO A 80 -18.70 12.99 1.58
C PRO A 80 -19.72 13.70 0.66
N GLY A 81 -19.26 14.61 -0.19
CA GLY A 81 -20.14 15.38 -1.08
C GLY A 81 -21.28 16.05 -0.33
N GLU A 82 -22.54 15.79 -0.76
CA GLU A 82 -23.75 16.32 -0.13
C GLU A 82 -24.32 15.39 0.97
N ALA A 83 -23.76 14.21 1.16
CA ALA A 83 -24.23 13.26 2.17
C ALA A 83 -23.79 13.67 3.59
N PRO A 84 -24.54 13.30 4.62
CA PRO A 84 -24.20 13.58 6.01
C PRO A 84 -23.11 12.63 6.52
N LEU A 85 -21.95 12.69 5.90
CA LEU A 85 -20.78 11.86 6.13
C LEU A 85 -19.54 12.72 6.39
N LYS A 86 -18.51 12.12 6.97
CA LYS A 86 -17.19 12.72 7.11
C LYS A 86 -16.20 11.99 6.22
N GLU A 87 -15.19 12.70 5.74
CA GLU A 87 -14.07 12.08 5.05
C GLU A 87 -13.40 11.03 5.97
N ARG A 88 -13.05 9.88 5.41
CA ARG A 88 -12.48 8.72 6.12
C ARG A 88 -13.44 8.04 7.12
N GLU A 89 -14.72 8.39 7.10
CA GLU A 89 -15.72 7.66 7.89
C GLU A 89 -15.86 6.24 7.36
N VAL A 90 -15.94 5.28 8.28
CA VAL A 90 -16.12 3.86 7.94
C VAL A 90 -17.58 3.50 8.11
N ILE A 91 -18.20 3.05 7.04
CA ILE A 91 -19.63 2.72 7.00
C ILE A 91 -19.85 1.26 6.60
N ALA A 92 -20.83 0.64 7.22
CA ALA A 92 -21.27 -0.71 6.87
C ALA A 92 -22.05 -0.72 5.55
N GLU A 93 -22.17 -1.89 4.94
CA GLU A 93 -22.85 -2.05 3.65
C GLU A 93 -24.32 -1.57 3.66
N ASP A 94 -25.05 -1.87 4.73
CA ASP A 94 -26.45 -1.44 4.86
C ASP A 94 -26.59 0.09 4.85
N ARG A 95 -25.71 0.77 5.58
CA ARG A 95 -25.67 2.23 5.60
C ARG A 95 -25.26 2.79 4.24
N TYR A 96 -24.31 2.14 3.56
CA TYR A 96 -23.90 2.53 2.20
C TYR A 96 -25.08 2.43 1.23
N ARG A 97 -25.84 1.32 1.24
CA ARG A 97 -27.01 1.14 0.38
C ARG A 97 -28.10 2.17 0.65
N GLN A 98 -28.36 2.47 1.92
CA GLN A 98 -29.32 3.52 2.29
C GLN A 98 -28.89 4.88 1.72
N LEU A 99 -27.62 5.26 1.92
CA LEU A 99 -27.09 6.52 1.42
C LEU A 99 -27.08 6.61 -0.11
N GLN A 100 -26.87 5.50 -0.80
CA GLN A 100 -26.96 5.44 -2.27
C GLN A 100 -28.37 5.73 -2.77
N GLN A 101 -29.40 5.35 -2.02
CA GLN A 101 -30.79 5.67 -2.35
C GLN A 101 -31.15 7.13 -2.05
N GLU A 102 -30.68 7.65 -0.90
CA GLU A 102 -30.94 9.02 -0.47
C GLU A 102 -30.11 10.08 -1.24
N TYR A 103 -28.87 9.74 -1.57
CA TYR A 103 -27.88 10.64 -2.21
C TYR A 103 -27.22 9.98 -3.43
N PRO A 104 -27.98 9.62 -4.48
CA PRO A 104 -27.45 8.88 -5.61
C PRO A 104 -26.36 9.68 -6.35
N GLY A 105 -25.16 9.12 -6.44
CA GLY A 105 -24.01 9.75 -7.11
C GLY A 105 -23.45 11.01 -6.46
N LYS A 106 -23.90 11.36 -5.24
CA LYS A 106 -23.50 12.61 -4.55
C LYS A 106 -22.40 12.45 -3.51
N PHE A 107 -21.91 11.26 -3.28
CA PHE A 107 -20.78 10.96 -2.42
C PHE A 107 -19.97 9.81 -3.01
N LYS A 108 -18.71 9.66 -2.56
CA LYS A 108 -17.83 8.59 -2.98
C LYS A 108 -17.32 7.81 -1.77
N ALA A 109 -17.61 6.52 -1.75
CA ALA A 109 -17.06 5.57 -0.78
C ALA A 109 -16.59 4.31 -1.51
N MET A 110 -15.53 3.70 -1.04
CA MET A 110 -14.90 2.52 -1.65
C MET A 110 -14.47 1.52 -0.59
N MET A 111 -14.22 0.30 -1.03
CA MET A 111 -13.65 -0.80 -0.25
C MET A 111 -12.26 -1.19 -0.77
N GLY A 112 -11.55 -1.97 0.05
CA GLY A 112 -10.31 -2.65 -0.36
C GLY A 112 -9.08 -1.77 -0.35
N ALA A 113 -7.97 -2.36 -0.79
CA ALA A 113 -6.67 -1.68 -0.82
C ALA A 113 -6.64 -0.48 -1.76
N GLU A 114 -7.44 -0.48 -2.82
CA GLU A 114 -7.55 0.65 -3.74
C GLU A 114 -8.10 1.90 -3.03
N ALA A 115 -9.11 1.74 -2.18
CA ALA A 115 -9.65 2.84 -1.37
C ALA A 115 -8.57 3.43 -0.44
N ILE A 116 -7.83 2.59 0.23
CA ILE A 116 -6.72 3.01 1.11
C ILE A 116 -5.62 3.70 0.32
N ARG A 117 -5.29 3.21 -0.87
CA ARG A 117 -4.31 3.84 -1.77
C ARG A 117 -4.73 5.26 -2.14
N GLU A 118 -6.00 5.47 -2.51
CA GLU A 118 -6.53 6.79 -2.84
C GLU A 118 -6.44 7.75 -1.64
N LEU A 119 -6.75 7.30 -0.43
CA LEU A 119 -6.58 8.09 0.78
C LEU A 119 -5.11 8.43 1.05
N LEU A 120 -4.20 7.46 0.86
CA LEU A 120 -2.76 7.68 1.06
C LEU A 120 -2.17 8.67 0.07
N LYS A 121 -2.61 8.66 -1.20
CA LYS A 121 -2.21 9.66 -2.21
C LYS A 121 -2.57 11.09 -1.82
N ARG A 122 -3.65 11.28 -1.06
CA ARG A 122 -4.10 12.60 -0.62
C ARG A 122 -3.34 13.13 0.61
N VAL A 123 -2.57 12.28 1.28
CA VAL A 123 -1.80 12.68 2.46
C VAL A 123 -0.65 13.60 2.05
N LYS A 124 -0.72 14.84 2.48
CA LYS A 124 0.36 15.80 2.35
C LYS A 124 1.21 15.74 3.60
N ILE A 125 2.35 15.08 3.51
CA ILE A 125 3.20 14.73 4.66
C ILE A 125 3.66 15.97 5.43
N GLU A 126 4.07 17.03 4.74
CA GLU A 126 4.57 18.25 5.39
C GLU A 126 3.45 18.95 6.18
N GLU A 127 2.28 19.15 5.54
CA GLU A 127 1.11 19.73 6.20
C GLU A 127 0.66 18.89 7.41
N LEU A 128 0.69 17.55 7.28
CA LEU A 128 0.36 16.65 8.38
C LEU A 128 1.33 16.79 9.55
N CYS A 129 2.63 16.90 9.29
CA CYS A 129 3.64 17.10 10.33
C CYS A 129 3.41 18.42 11.08
N GLU A 130 3.12 19.50 10.36
CA GLU A 130 2.85 20.83 10.95
C GLU A 130 1.57 20.82 11.78
N ASP A 131 0.48 20.24 11.27
CA ASP A 131 -0.80 20.10 11.97
C ASP A 131 -0.65 19.31 13.27
N LEU A 132 0.05 18.16 13.21
CA LEU A 132 0.29 17.34 14.41
C LEU A 132 1.13 18.05 15.45
N ARG A 133 2.15 18.83 15.05
CA ARG A 133 2.93 19.65 15.98
C ARG A 133 2.09 20.73 16.62
N ALA A 134 1.24 21.40 15.83
CA ALA A 134 0.34 22.44 16.36
C ALA A 134 -0.66 21.84 17.36
N LYS A 135 -1.28 20.72 17.02
CA LYS A 135 -2.21 20.00 17.92
C LYS A 135 -1.54 19.56 19.22
N MET A 136 -0.30 19.08 19.17
CA MET A 136 0.45 18.69 20.38
C MET A 136 0.72 19.87 21.33
N LYS A 137 0.88 21.09 20.82
CA LYS A 137 1.15 22.28 21.65
C LYS A 137 -0.08 22.71 22.46
N VAL A 138 -1.28 22.57 21.91
CA VAL A 138 -2.53 23.05 22.53
C VAL A 138 -3.32 21.94 23.24
N GLU A 139 -3.01 20.67 23.00
CA GLU A 139 -3.73 19.55 23.60
C GLU A 139 -3.42 19.41 25.08
N LEU A 140 -4.45 19.29 25.89
CA LEU A 140 -4.35 19.14 27.35
C LEU A 140 -4.31 17.67 27.77
N SER A 141 -4.97 16.78 27.01
CA SER A 141 -5.02 15.37 27.32
C SER A 141 -3.69 14.67 26.99
N GLN A 142 -3.05 14.09 27.99
CA GLN A 142 -1.79 13.35 27.82
C GLN A 142 -1.92 12.17 26.87
N GLN A 143 -3.06 11.47 26.90
CA GLN A 143 -3.32 10.34 25.99
C GLN A 143 -3.40 10.80 24.53
N LYS A 144 -4.13 11.87 24.26
CA LYS A 144 -4.21 12.44 22.90
C LYS A 144 -2.86 12.98 22.43
N LYS A 145 -2.14 13.65 23.31
CA LYS A 145 -0.80 14.16 23.03
C LYS A 145 0.16 13.04 22.64
N LEU A 146 0.12 11.92 23.36
CA LEU A 146 0.90 10.72 23.02
C LEU A 146 0.49 10.13 21.66
N LYS A 147 -0.81 10.10 21.36
CA LYS A 147 -1.31 9.65 20.05
C LYS A 147 -0.76 10.53 18.92
N TYR A 148 -0.81 11.86 19.07
CA TYR A 148 -0.25 12.78 18.09
C TYR A 148 1.27 12.61 17.93
N ALA A 149 1.99 12.43 19.02
CA ALA A 149 3.44 12.18 18.98
C ALA A 149 3.80 10.90 18.20
N LYS A 150 3.06 9.81 18.42
CA LYS A 150 3.25 8.55 17.67
C LYS A 150 2.95 8.71 16.17
N ARG A 151 1.88 9.43 15.82
CA ARG A 151 1.55 9.74 14.43
C ARG A 151 2.61 10.63 13.79
N LEU A 152 3.06 11.66 14.49
CA LEU A 152 4.10 12.56 14.03
C LEU A 152 5.41 11.80 13.74
N LYS A 153 5.79 10.86 14.59
CA LYS A 153 6.99 10.04 14.37
C LYS A 153 6.92 9.28 13.04
N VAL A 154 5.78 8.74 12.68
CA VAL A 154 5.59 8.04 11.39
C VAL A 154 5.62 9.05 10.24
N ALA A 155 4.90 10.16 10.34
CA ALA A 155 4.89 11.19 9.30
C ALA A 155 6.28 11.79 9.05
N GLU A 156 7.04 12.07 10.10
CA GLU A 156 8.43 12.54 10.01
C GLU A 156 9.37 11.52 9.32
N ALA A 157 9.16 10.22 9.56
CA ALA A 157 9.92 9.17 8.88
C ALA A 157 9.68 9.20 7.36
N PHE A 158 8.42 9.39 6.92
CA PHE A 158 8.10 9.59 5.50
C PHE A 158 8.70 10.87 4.95
N ARG A 159 8.60 11.98 5.66
CA ARG A 159 9.18 13.26 5.26
C ARG A 159 10.69 13.17 5.03
N ARG A 160 11.41 12.52 5.96
CA ARG A 160 12.88 12.39 5.88
C ARG A 160 13.35 11.44 4.79
N SER A 161 12.63 10.35 4.57
CA SER A 161 12.99 9.33 3.58
C SER A 161 12.59 9.71 2.16
N GLY A 162 11.65 10.64 1.97
CA GLY A 162 11.09 10.97 0.66
C GLY A 162 10.22 9.86 0.05
N ASN A 163 9.87 8.83 0.83
CA ASN A 163 8.97 7.77 0.37
C ASN A 163 7.54 8.29 0.28
N HIS A 164 6.81 7.83 -0.73
CA HIS A 164 5.42 8.16 -0.90
C HIS A 164 4.52 7.19 -0.13
N PRO A 165 3.53 7.69 0.64
CA PRO A 165 2.65 6.83 1.44
C PRO A 165 1.92 5.75 0.65
N GLU A 166 1.49 6.05 -0.58
CA GLU A 166 0.78 5.11 -1.45
C GLU A 166 1.63 3.91 -1.89
N TRP A 167 2.95 3.96 -1.77
CA TRP A 167 3.82 2.82 -2.05
C TRP A 167 3.65 1.66 -1.07
N MET A 168 3.00 1.87 0.07
CA MET A 168 2.62 0.80 1.00
C MET A 168 1.51 -0.11 0.44
N ILE A 169 0.88 0.30 -0.64
CA ILE A 169 -0.09 -0.50 -1.39
C ILE A 169 0.58 -0.98 -2.67
N LEU A 170 0.67 -2.29 -2.84
CA LEU A 170 1.39 -2.94 -3.92
C LEU A 170 0.49 -3.18 -5.13
N GLU A 171 0.96 -2.86 -6.31
CA GLU A 171 0.38 -3.24 -7.60
C GLU A 171 1.22 -4.34 -8.27
N VAL A 172 2.50 -4.41 -7.91
CA VAL A 172 3.46 -5.36 -8.43
C VAL A 172 4.18 -6.01 -7.24
N ILE A 173 4.26 -7.33 -7.23
CA ILE A 173 5.00 -8.08 -6.22
C ILE A 173 6.36 -8.47 -6.79
N PRO A 174 7.49 -8.12 -6.14
CA PRO A 174 8.81 -8.58 -6.55
C PRO A 174 8.98 -10.08 -6.25
N VAL A 175 9.63 -10.79 -7.17
CA VAL A 175 9.99 -12.19 -7.01
C VAL A 175 11.50 -12.31 -6.94
N ILE A 176 12.00 -12.87 -5.85
CA ILE A 176 13.44 -13.04 -5.65
C ILE A 176 14.03 -14.02 -6.66
N PRO A 177 15.35 -13.93 -6.97
CA PRO A 177 16.01 -14.79 -7.91
C PRO A 177 15.87 -16.29 -7.57
N PRO A 178 15.84 -17.18 -8.57
CA PRO A 178 15.61 -18.62 -8.36
C PRO A 178 16.61 -19.29 -7.41
N GLU A 179 17.89 -18.90 -7.45
CA GLU A 179 18.92 -19.46 -6.57
C GLU A 179 18.76 -19.05 -5.09
N LEU A 180 17.98 -17.98 -4.80
CA LEU A 180 17.68 -17.55 -3.43
C LEU A 180 16.42 -18.23 -2.85
N ARG A 181 15.73 -19.05 -3.65
CA ARG A 181 14.55 -19.84 -3.27
C ARG A 181 14.65 -21.27 -3.78
N PRO A 182 15.74 -22.03 -3.45
CA PRO A 182 15.92 -23.38 -3.96
C PRO A 182 14.88 -24.33 -3.38
N LEU A 183 14.65 -25.41 -4.11
CA LEU A 183 13.92 -26.57 -3.58
C LEU A 183 14.80 -27.28 -2.54
N VAL A 184 14.24 -27.58 -1.42
CA VAL A 184 14.90 -28.29 -0.31
C VAL A 184 14.35 -29.71 -0.20
#